data_29b601bea8d519be24ce76d1d292fefa
#
_entry.id   29b601bea8d519be24ce76d1d292fefa
#
_cell.length_a   1.000
_cell.length_b   1.000
_cell.length_c   1.000
_cell.angle_alpha   90.00
_cell.angle_beta   90.00
_cell.angle_gamma   90.00
#
_symmetry.space_group_name_H-M   'P 1'
#
loop_
_entity.id
_entity.type
_entity.pdbx_description
1 polymer ?
#
loop_
_entity_poly.entity_id
_entity_poly.type
_entity_poly.pdbx_seq_one_letter_code
_entity_poly.pdbx_strand_id
1 'polypeptide(L)'
;SNRLIKIQGDKEAIARRTVILPFVSEFNKDGYKREIKQVYLKRHDVLEYVLKNALEYDISDGFLDISHHPAIKEIHGKSMTSVEQFSYYLFSRVKSTFLPNSFILWAYTQFCKKNGLEQGTKEAFHKGLKDVLPSNWVFKSTLSSCKGFDESDLILFTYSKPFSLDTTKRHKGYVLKSCS
;
A
#
# COMPACT_ATOMS: atom_id res chain seq x y z
N SER A 1 -7.24 15.45 11.40
CA SER A 1 -5.86 15.05 11.73
C SER A 1 -4.95 15.35 10.55
N ASN A 2 -3.82 16.01 10.79
CA ASN A 2 -2.80 16.27 9.74
C ASN A 2 -1.87 15.08 9.52
N ARG A 3 -2.14 13.94 10.13
CA ARG A 3 -1.38 12.71 9.98
C ARG A 3 -2.31 11.57 9.62
N LEU A 4 -1.87 10.75 8.69
CA LEU A 4 -2.55 9.49 8.39
C LEU A 4 -2.57 8.60 9.64
N ILE A 5 -3.73 8.08 9.96
CA ILE A 5 -3.90 7.17 11.09
C ILE A 5 -3.20 5.86 10.75
N LYS A 6 -2.24 5.44 11.59
CA LYS A 6 -1.68 4.10 11.49
C LYS A 6 -2.72 3.09 11.98
N ILE A 7 -3.23 2.32 11.07
CA ILE A 7 -4.26 1.32 11.34
C ILE A 7 -3.56 -0.01 11.63
N GLN A 8 -3.81 -0.59 12.81
CA GLN A 8 -3.36 -1.93 13.19
C GLN A 8 -4.54 -2.89 13.10
N GLY A 9 -4.31 -4.09 12.55
CA GLY A 9 -5.33 -5.12 12.41
C GLY A 9 -5.57 -5.55 10.96
N ASP A 10 -6.72 -6.20 10.71
CA ASP A 10 -7.13 -6.62 9.37
C ASP A 10 -7.41 -5.39 8.50
N LYS A 11 -6.42 -5.05 7.66
CA LYS A 11 -6.45 -3.86 6.82
C LYS A 11 -7.57 -3.89 5.78
N GLU A 12 -7.93 -5.07 5.30
CA GLU A 12 -9.00 -5.22 4.33
C GLU A 12 -10.38 -4.97 4.96
N ALA A 13 -10.60 -5.48 6.16
CA ALA A 13 -11.81 -5.21 6.91
C ALA A 13 -11.95 -3.74 7.32
N ILE A 14 -10.82 -3.07 7.60
CA ILE A 14 -10.79 -1.67 7.97
C ILE A 14 -10.99 -0.78 6.73
N ALA A 15 -10.34 -1.09 5.60
CA ALA A 15 -10.50 -0.34 4.36
C ALA A 15 -11.96 -0.30 3.88
N ARG A 16 -12.69 -1.41 4.05
CA ARG A 16 -14.14 -1.48 3.72
C ARG A 16 -15.02 -0.62 4.63
N ARG A 17 -14.53 -0.22 5.82
CA ARG A 17 -15.30 0.53 6.83
C ARG A 17 -14.80 1.96 7.00
N THR A 18 -13.74 2.35 6.30
CA THR A 18 -13.10 3.65 6.45
C THR A 18 -13.28 4.46 5.19
N VAL A 19 -13.94 5.60 5.33
CA VAL A 19 -14.03 6.62 4.29
C VAL A 19 -12.98 7.69 4.59
N ILE A 20 -12.07 7.94 3.63
CA ILE A 20 -11.07 8.99 3.74
C ILE A 20 -11.53 10.17 2.90
N LEU A 21 -11.79 11.29 3.57
CA LEU A 21 -12.11 12.55 2.92
C LEU A 21 -10.85 13.43 2.88
N PRO A 22 -10.19 13.56 1.71
CA PRO A 22 -9.00 14.37 1.59
C PRO A 22 -9.38 15.86 1.55
N PHE A 23 -8.89 16.62 2.51
CA PHE A 23 -8.94 18.08 2.48
C PHE A 23 -7.61 18.57 1.92
N VAL A 24 -7.59 18.90 0.63
CA VAL A 24 -6.37 19.28 -0.10
C VAL A 24 -6.01 20.76 0.04
N SER A 25 -6.90 21.57 0.62
CA SER A 25 -6.65 22.99 0.84
C SER A 25 -5.77 23.21 2.05
N GLU A 26 -4.64 23.84 1.85
CA GLU A 26 -3.75 24.30 2.92
C GLU A 26 -4.19 25.69 3.39
N PHE A 27 -4.61 25.78 4.64
CA PHE A 27 -4.88 27.05 5.30
C PHE A 27 -3.65 27.47 6.09
N ASN A 28 -2.79 28.28 5.48
CA ASN A 28 -1.69 28.94 6.16
C ASN A 28 -2.24 30.08 7.07
N LYS A 29 -1.38 30.68 7.89
CA LYS A 29 -1.78 31.73 8.82
C LYS A 29 -2.47 32.91 8.14
N ASP A 30 -2.09 33.20 6.90
CA ASP A 30 -2.64 34.33 6.12
C ASP A 30 -4.03 34.01 5.52
N GLY A 31 -4.32 32.72 5.30
CA GLY A 31 -5.62 32.25 4.82
C GLY A 31 -6.64 31.93 5.93
N TYR A 32 -6.22 31.97 7.20
CA TYR A 32 -7.11 31.66 8.32
C TYR A 32 -8.06 32.83 8.62
N LYS A 33 -9.29 32.67 8.18
CA LYS A 33 -10.37 33.62 8.51
C LYS A 33 -11.11 33.13 9.75
N ARG A 34 -10.79 33.71 10.91
CA ARG A 34 -11.42 33.40 12.20
C ARG A 34 -12.95 33.57 12.14
N GLU A 35 -13.41 34.53 11.37
CA GLU A 35 -14.82 34.83 11.14
C GLU A 35 -15.61 33.67 10.58
N ILE A 36 -15.01 32.85 9.69
CA ILE A 36 -15.68 31.66 9.11
C ILE A 36 -16.09 30.71 10.23
N LYS A 37 -15.15 30.37 11.12
CA LYS A 37 -15.40 29.39 12.20
C LYS A 37 -16.26 29.96 13.31
N GLN A 38 -16.08 31.23 13.66
CA GLN A 38 -16.72 31.81 14.86
C GLN A 38 -18.05 32.47 14.57
N VAL A 39 -18.26 32.94 13.35
CA VAL A 39 -19.47 33.70 12.96
C VAL A 39 -20.24 32.95 11.88
N TYR A 40 -19.62 32.76 10.69
CA TYR A 40 -20.32 32.23 9.53
C TYR A 40 -20.91 30.84 9.76
N LEU A 41 -20.12 29.87 10.26
CA LEU A 41 -20.58 28.49 10.50
C LEU A 41 -21.59 28.37 11.67
N LYS A 42 -21.84 29.44 12.41
CA LYS A 42 -22.84 29.49 13.49
C LYS A 42 -24.14 30.24 13.09
N ARG A 43 -24.16 30.78 11.89
CA ARG A 43 -25.36 31.46 11.40
C ARG A 43 -26.48 30.46 11.19
N HIS A 44 -27.67 30.80 11.60
CA HIS A 44 -28.85 29.93 11.51
C HIS A 44 -29.17 29.56 10.05
N ASP A 45 -29.14 30.54 9.16
CA ASP A 45 -29.39 30.35 7.72
C ASP A 45 -28.35 29.38 7.04
N VAL A 46 -27.10 29.42 7.48
CA VAL A 46 -26.06 28.48 6.98
C VAL A 46 -26.32 27.08 7.50
N LEU A 47 -26.69 26.94 8.78
CA LEU A 47 -27.00 25.64 9.38
C LEU A 47 -28.26 25.03 8.78
N GLU A 48 -29.30 25.83 8.55
CA GLU A 48 -30.52 25.40 7.86
C GLU A 48 -30.21 24.89 6.43
N TYR A 49 -29.41 25.67 5.69
CA TYR A 49 -29.03 25.29 4.33
C TYR A 49 -28.27 23.94 4.32
N VAL A 50 -27.29 23.76 5.22
CA VAL A 50 -26.54 22.51 5.34
C VAL A 50 -27.48 21.35 5.71
N LEU A 51 -28.37 21.56 6.70
CA LEU A 51 -29.30 20.52 7.13
C LEU A 51 -30.27 20.14 6.00
N LYS A 52 -30.84 21.15 5.31
CA LYS A 52 -31.71 20.89 4.15
C LYS A 52 -31.03 20.04 3.08
N ASN A 53 -29.81 20.41 2.67
CA ASN A 53 -29.07 19.62 1.69
C ASN A 53 -28.76 18.21 2.20
N ALA A 54 -28.44 18.04 3.47
CA ALA A 54 -28.19 16.73 4.06
C ALA A 54 -29.43 15.83 4.07
N LEU A 55 -30.62 16.42 4.31
CA LEU A 55 -31.91 15.69 4.29
C LEU A 55 -32.40 15.36 2.88
N GLU A 56 -32.05 16.18 1.90
CA GLU A 56 -32.36 15.95 0.48
C GLU A 56 -31.44 14.93 -0.18
N TYR A 57 -30.30 14.60 0.47
CA TYR A 57 -29.35 13.64 -0.08
C TYR A 57 -29.86 12.22 0.11
N ASP A 58 -30.14 11.56 -0.99
CA ASP A 58 -30.56 10.15 -0.96
C ASP A 58 -29.35 9.23 -0.73
N ILE A 59 -29.41 8.47 0.35
CA ILE A 59 -28.41 7.46 0.73
C ILE A 59 -28.96 6.04 0.65
N SER A 60 -30.11 5.83 0.01
CA SER A 60 -30.76 4.51 -0.11
C SER A 60 -29.86 3.49 -0.81
N ASP A 61 -29.06 3.93 -1.78
CA ASP A 61 -28.07 3.11 -2.48
C ASP A 61 -26.74 2.94 -1.70
N GLY A 62 -26.69 3.44 -0.46
CA GLY A 62 -25.48 3.39 0.36
C GLY A 62 -24.50 4.51 0.03
N PHE A 63 -23.29 4.38 0.55
CA PHE A 63 -22.22 5.34 0.27
C PHE A 63 -21.56 5.01 -1.07
N LEU A 64 -21.24 6.06 -1.84
CA LEU A 64 -20.44 5.92 -3.05
C LEU A 64 -19.13 5.20 -2.75
N ASP A 65 -18.80 4.18 -3.54
CA ASP A 65 -17.49 3.54 -3.46
C ASP A 65 -16.43 4.49 -4.04
N ILE A 66 -15.75 5.19 -3.14
CA ILE A 66 -14.66 6.11 -3.48
C ILE A 66 -13.29 5.43 -3.48
N SER A 67 -13.21 4.11 -3.25
CA SER A 67 -11.95 3.35 -3.17
C SER A 67 -11.09 3.50 -4.44
N HIS A 68 -11.73 3.72 -5.57
CA HIS A 68 -11.08 3.90 -6.87
C HIS A 68 -10.64 5.35 -7.15
N HIS A 69 -11.01 6.32 -6.31
CA HIS A 69 -10.62 7.72 -6.52
C HIS A 69 -9.10 7.90 -6.45
N PRO A 70 -8.47 8.60 -7.41
CA PRO A 70 -7.00 8.75 -7.47
C PRO A 70 -6.38 9.28 -6.18
N ALA A 71 -7.00 10.29 -5.55
CA ALA A 71 -6.51 10.85 -4.28
C ALA A 71 -6.55 9.84 -3.12
N ILE A 72 -7.55 8.96 -3.09
CA ILE A 72 -7.65 7.89 -2.09
C ILE A 72 -6.54 6.86 -2.31
N LYS A 73 -6.30 6.45 -3.57
CA LYS A 73 -5.19 5.55 -3.92
C LYS A 73 -3.84 6.14 -3.54
N GLU A 74 -3.63 7.43 -3.77
CA GLU A 74 -2.40 8.13 -3.38
C GLU A 74 -2.23 8.16 -1.85
N ILE A 75 -3.28 8.47 -1.10
CA ILE A 75 -3.25 8.48 0.37
C ILE A 75 -2.98 7.08 0.92
N HIS A 76 -3.64 6.05 0.38
CA HIS A 76 -3.37 4.66 0.76
C HIS A 76 -1.92 4.28 0.44
N GLY A 77 -1.39 4.66 -0.73
CA GLY A 77 0.01 4.44 -1.08
C GLY A 77 0.99 5.10 -0.10
N LYS A 78 0.73 6.34 0.32
CA LYS A 78 1.54 7.06 1.32
C LYS A 78 1.43 6.48 2.74
N SER A 79 0.34 5.78 3.07
CA SER A 79 0.17 5.11 4.37
C SER A 79 0.80 3.71 4.44
N MET A 80 1.15 3.14 3.30
CA MET A 80 1.79 1.84 3.22
C MET A 80 3.25 1.91 3.68
N THR A 81 3.68 0.91 4.43
CA THR A 81 5.12 0.71 4.72
C THR A 81 5.88 0.40 3.42
N SER A 82 7.19 0.61 3.42
CA SER A 82 8.04 0.24 2.26
C SER A 82 7.90 -1.24 1.87
N VAL A 83 7.67 -2.12 2.86
CA VAL A 83 7.46 -3.56 2.63
C VAL A 83 6.12 -3.83 1.95
N GLU A 84 5.06 -3.15 2.34
CA GLU A 84 3.73 -3.27 1.73
C GLU A 84 3.73 -2.78 0.29
N GLN A 85 4.32 -1.61 0.04
CA GLN A 85 4.46 -1.05 -1.30
C GLN A 85 5.25 -1.99 -2.22
N PHE A 86 6.36 -2.52 -1.70
CA PHE A 86 7.18 -3.49 -2.41
C PHE A 86 6.42 -4.80 -2.69
N SER A 87 5.72 -5.35 -1.69
CA SER A 87 4.93 -6.57 -1.84
C SER A 87 3.89 -6.42 -2.95
N TYR A 88 3.12 -5.34 -2.91
CA TYR A 88 2.14 -5.05 -3.95
C TYR A 88 2.78 -4.91 -5.33
N TYR A 89 3.90 -4.18 -5.43
CA TYR A 89 4.63 -3.99 -6.69
C TYR A 89 5.18 -5.30 -7.25
N LEU A 90 5.81 -6.12 -6.39
CA LEU A 90 6.43 -7.39 -6.79
C LEU A 90 5.38 -8.39 -7.25
N PHE A 91 4.47 -8.78 -6.35
CA PHE A 91 3.55 -9.89 -6.59
C PHE A 91 2.48 -9.61 -7.65
N SER A 92 2.26 -8.36 -8.02
CA SER A 92 1.37 -8.00 -9.15
C SER A 92 2.03 -8.11 -10.52
N ARG A 93 3.36 -8.28 -10.60
CA ARG A 93 4.15 -8.18 -11.85
C ARG A 93 5.02 -9.37 -12.15
N VAL A 94 5.40 -10.15 -11.14
CA VAL A 94 6.28 -11.31 -11.33
C VAL A 94 5.59 -12.41 -12.11
N LYS A 95 6.36 -13.03 -12.99
CA LYS A 95 5.99 -14.22 -13.78
C LYS A 95 6.46 -15.51 -13.12
N SER A 96 7.46 -15.42 -12.25
CA SER A 96 8.02 -16.54 -11.51
C SER A 96 6.99 -17.25 -10.67
N THR A 97 7.05 -18.56 -10.60
CA THR A 97 6.30 -19.40 -9.65
C THR A 97 7.09 -19.72 -8.39
N PHE A 98 8.39 -19.43 -8.41
CA PHE A 98 9.31 -19.52 -7.28
C PHE A 98 10.20 -18.28 -7.21
N LEU A 99 10.27 -17.64 -6.06
CA LEU A 99 11.10 -16.47 -5.81
C LEU A 99 12.12 -16.76 -4.71
N PRO A 100 13.43 -16.86 -5.04
CA PRO A 100 14.46 -17.05 -4.05
C PRO A 100 14.50 -15.90 -3.03
N ASN A 101 14.75 -16.24 -1.77
CA ASN A 101 14.81 -15.24 -0.70
C ASN A 101 15.89 -14.17 -0.94
N SER A 102 17.02 -14.56 -1.53
CA SER A 102 18.08 -13.63 -1.93
C SER A 102 17.64 -12.65 -3.00
N PHE A 103 16.87 -13.11 -3.99
CA PHE A 103 16.29 -12.24 -5.01
C PHE A 103 15.32 -11.23 -4.41
N ILE A 104 14.39 -11.68 -3.56
CA ILE A 104 13.40 -10.79 -2.96
C ILE A 104 14.05 -9.70 -2.11
N LEU A 105 15.09 -10.04 -1.33
CA LEU A 105 15.81 -9.06 -0.53
C LEU A 105 16.58 -8.05 -1.40
N TRP A 106 17.23 -8.53 -2.46
CA TRP A 106 17.89 -7.66 -3.42
C TRP A 106 16.88 -6.74 -4.12
N ALA A 107 15.79 -7.28 -4.62
CA ALA A 107 14.72 -6.53 -5.28
C ALA A 107 14.12 -5.46 -4.37
N TYR A 108 13.88 -5.78 -3.10
CA TYR A 108 13.42 -4.81 -2.10
C TYR A 108 14.42 -3.67 -1.91
N THR A 109 15.70 -3.98 -1.83
CA THR A 109 16.74 -2.95 -1.71
C THR A 109 16.76 -2.03 -2.94
N GLN A 110 16.63 -2.58 -4.15
CA GLN A 110 16.56 -1.76 -5.38
C GLN A 110 15.30 -0.91 -5.41
N PHE A 111 14.15 -1.49 -5.01
CA PHE A 111 12.87 -0.79 -4.95
C PHE A 111 12.92 0.40 -3.98
N CYS A 112 13.44 0.21 -2.76
CA CYS A 112 13.58 1.29 -1.79
C CYS A 112 14.47 2.42 -2.31
N LYS A 113 15.62 2.08 -2.90
CA LYS A 113 16.53 3.06 -3.49
C LYS A 113 15.88 3.90 -4.59
N LYS A 114 15.15 3.25 -5.50
CA LYS A 114 14.47 3.93 -6.60
C LYS A 114 13.40 4.89 -6.13
N ASN A 115 12.65 4.49 -5.10
CA ASN A 115 11.49 5.24 -4.62
C ASN A 115 11.82 6.18 -3.44
N GLY A 116 13.09 6.29 -3.04
CA GLY A 116 13.50 7.13 -1.90
C GLY A 116 12.90 6.67 -0.57
N LEU A 117 12.63 5.35 -0.43
CA LEU A 117 12.03 4.78 0.77
C LEU A 117 13.11 4.32 1.74
N GLU A 118 12.84 4.44 3.03
CA GLU A 118 13.71 3.93 4.08
C GLU A 118 13.70 2.40 4.07
N GLN A 119 14.90 1.82 3.99
CA GLN A 119 15.10 0.38 4.06
C GLN A 119 15.21 -0.06 5.51
N GLY A 120 14.28 -0.90 5.97
CA GLY A 120 14.37 -1.54 7.27
C GLY A 120 15.44 -2.63 7.35
N THR A 121 15.67 -3.18 8.56
CA THR A 121 16.57 -4.33 8.74
C THR A 121 16.03 -5.55 7.99
N LYS A 122 16.93 -6.51 7.68
CA LYS A 122 16.57 -7.75 7.00
C LYS A 122 15.51 -8.55 7.76
N GLU A 123 15.61 -8.58 9.08
CA GLU A 123 14.68 -9.26 9.98
C GLU A 123 13.30 -8.59 9.95
N ALA A 124 13.25 -7.26 10.06
CA ALA A 124 12.02 -6.48 9.98
C ALA A 124 11.34 -6.64 8.61
N PHE A 125 12.13 -6.66 7.53
CA PHE A 125 11.63 -6.91 6.19
C PHE A 125 10.98 -8.28 6.07
N HIS A 126 11.65 -9.37 6.49
CA HIS A 126 11.09 -10.71 6.39
C HIS A 126 9.86 -10.91 7.27
N LYS A 127 9.82 -10.29 8.45
CA LYS A 127 8.64 -10.30 9.31
C LYS A 127 7.48 -9.57 8.61
N GLY A 128 7.68 -8.34 8.18
CA GLY A 128 6.66 -7.54 7.52
C GLY A 128 6.18 -8.17 6.21
N LEU A 129 7.07 -8.79 5.42
CA LEU A 129 6.68 -9.45 4.18
C LEU A 129 5.76 -10.66 4.41
N LYS A 130 5.95 -11.41 5.50
CA LYS A 130 5.03 -12.51 5.86
C LYS A 130 3.63 -12.02 6.19
N ASP A 131 3.53 -10.86 6.83
CA ASP A 131 2.25 -10.27 7.24
C ASP A 131 1.43 -9.72 6.05
N VAL A 132 2.12 -9.40 4.93
CA VAL A 132 1.51 -8.81 3.73
C VAL A 132 1.61 -9.70 2.50
N LEU A 133 1.97 -10.97 2.69
CA LEU A 133 2.11 -11.93 1.61
C LEU A 133 0.73 -12.25 1.00
N PRO A 134 0.57 -12.19 -0.34
CA PRO A 134 -0.67 -12.59 -0.96
C PRO A 134 -1.04 -14.05 -0.63
N SER A 135 -2.32 -14.34 -0.49
CA SER A 135 -2.85 -15.66 -0.07
C SER A 135 -2.44 -16.84 -0.97
N ASN A 136 -2.16 -16.52 -2.25
CA ASN A 136 -1.68 -17.48 -3.25
C ASN A 136 -0.17 -17.76 -3.19
N TRP A 137 0.57 -17.08 -2.30
CA TRP A 137 2.00 -17.32 -2.09
C TRP A 137 2.27 -17.92 -0.72
N VAL A 138 3.32 -18.74 -0.61
CA VAL A 138 3.74 -19.33 0.66
C VAL A 138 5.26 -19.36 0.77
N PHE A 139 5.78 -19.04 1.95
CA PHE A 139 7.20 -19.18 2.24
C PHE A 139 7.56 -20.64 2.52
N LYS A 140 8.55 -21.17 1.76
CA LYS A 140 9.16 -22.49 2.02
C LYS A 140 10.52 -22.32 2.69
N SER A 141 10.64 -22.82 3.90
CA SER A 141 11.91 -22.87 4.65
C SER A 141 12.86 -23.95 4.16
N THR A 142 12.35 -24.96 3.46
CA THR A 142 13.14 -26.02 2.85
C THR A 142 13.81 -25.53 1.57
N LEU A 143 15.01 -26.06 1.32
CA LEU A 143 15.75 -25.73 0.10
C LEU A 143 15.06 -26.34 -1.13
N SER A 144 14.70 -25.50 -2.08
CA SER A 144 14.08 -25.88 -3.35
C SER A 144 14.97 -25.52 -4.52
N SER A 145 14.83 -26.25 -5.64
CA SER A 145 15.50 -25.87 -6.90
C SER A 145 14.92 -24.56 -7.42
N CYS A 146 15.70 -23.83 -8.21
CA CYS A 146 15.26 -22.60 -8.85
C CYS A 146 14.30 -22.81 -10.04
N LYS A 147 13.82 -24.04 -10.27
CA LYS A 147 12.77 -24.30 -11.27
C LYS A 147 11.56 -23.43 -10.94
N GLY A 148 11.13 -22.61 -11.90
CA GLY A 148 10.03 -21.67 -11.72
C GLY A 148 10.47 -20.23 -11.42
N PHE A 149 11.77 -19.95 -11.32
CA PHE A 149 12.30 -18.58 -11.37
C PHE A 149 12.45 -18.14 -12.82
N ASP A 150 11.81 -17.04 -13.18
CA ASP A 150 11.89 -16.41 -14.49
C ASP A 150 12.88 -15.24 -14.44
N GLU A 151 13.98 -15.35 -15.17
CA GLU A 151 15.00 -14.30 -15.20
C GLU A 151 14.50 -12.97 -15.76
N SER A 152 13.39 -12.97 -16.51
CA SER A 152 12.77 -11.73 -16.97
C SER A 152 12.28 -10.84 -15.82
N ASP A 153 12.02 -11.41 -14.64
CA ASP A 153 11.64 -10.66 -13.46
C ASP A 153 12.78 -9.80 -12.90
N LEU A 154 14.04 -10.09 -13.26
CA LEU A 154 15.18 -9.24 -12.92
C LEU A 154 15.05 -7.84 -13.51
N ILE A 155 14.46 -7.72 -14.70
CA ILE A 155 14.29 -6.45 -15.42
C ILE A 155 13.44 -5.48 -14.61
N LEU A 156 12.50 -5.97 -13.80
CA LEU A 156 11.64 -5.14 -12.96
C LEU A 156 12.44 -4.29 -11.95
N PHE A 157 13.67 -4.72 -11.60
CA PHE A 157 14.48 -4.15 -10.52
C PHE A 157 15.91 -3.79 -10.93
N THR A 158 16.28 -3.91 -12.21
CA THR A 158 17.65 -3.65 -12.68
C THR A 158 17.89 -2.14 -12.79
N TYR A 159 18.26 -1.51 -11.67
CA TYR A 159 18.53 -0.05 -11.65
C TYR A 159 19.99 0.29 -11.41
N SER A 160 20.76 -0.49 -10.65
CA SER A 160 22.14 -0.11 -10.30
C SER A 160 23.14 -1.26 -10.13
N LYS A 161 22.70 -2.44 -9.75
CA LYS A 161 23.56 -3.60 -9.57
C LYS A 161 22.90 -4.84 -10.15
N PRO A 162 23.60 -5.59 -11.02
CA PRO A 162 23.09 -6.85 -11.52
C PRO A 162 22.93 -7.84 -10.35
N PHE A 163 21.85 -8.59 -10.35
CA PHE A 163 21.65 -9.73 -9.48
C PHE A 163 22.16 -10.97 -10.18
N SER A 164 22.93 -11.79 -9.48
CA SER A 164 23.35 -13.10 -9.96
C SER A 164 22.80 -14.17 -9.04
N LEU A 165 22.04 -15.08 -9.60
CA LEU A 165 21.52 -16.24 -8.91
C LEU A 165 22.30 -17.48 -9.34
N ASP A 166 22.85 -18.21 -8.39
CA ASP A 166 23.42 -19.53 -8.65
C ASP A 166 22.27 -20.54 -8.76
N THR A 167 21.83 -20.79 -9.99
CA THR A 167 20.70 -21.70 -10.27
C THR A 167 21.04 -23.18 -10.02
N THR A 168 22.32 -23.52 -9.84
CA THR A 168 22.77 -24.89 -9.52
C THR A 168 22.50 -25.24 -8.06
N LYS A 169 22.42 -24.25 -7.19
CA LYS A 169 22.13 -24.42 -5.77
C LYS A 169 20.64 -24.42 -5.47
N ARG A 170 20.31 -25.02 -4.35
CA ARG A 170 18.95 -24.96 -3.79
C ARG A 170 18.79 -23.73 -2.91
N HIS A 171 17.66 -23.08 -2.99
CA HIS A 171 17.35 -21.84 -2.26
C HIS A 171 16.08 -21.97 -1.44
N LYS A 172 16.05 -21.27 -0.29
CA LYS A 172 14.79 -20.96 0.41
C LYS A 172 14.07 -19.85 -0.34
N GLY A 173 12.76 -19.87 -0.35
CA GLY A 173 12.03 -18.83 -1.06
C GLY A 173 10.53 -18.91 -0.94
N TYR A 174 9.87 -18.15 -1.76
CA TYR A 174 8.42 -18.05 -1.84
C TYR A 174 7.92 -18.80 -3.07
N VAL A 175 6.86 -19.55 -2.91
CA VAL A 175 6.27 -20.40 -3.95
C VAL A 175 4.83 -20.00 -4.17
N LEU A 176 4.46 -19.88 -5.44
CA LEU A 176 3.07 -19.74 -5.84
C LEU A 176 2.34 -21.07 -5.59
N LYS A 177 1.24 -21.03 -4.87
CA LYS A 177 0.39 -22.21 -4.69
C LYS A 177 -0.22 -22.54 -6.04
N SER A 178 -0.02 -23.75 -6.53
CA SER A 178 -0.79 -24.27 -7.65
C SER A 178 -2.25 -24.34 -7.20
N CYS A 179 -3.16 -23.76 -7.96
CA CYS A 179 -4.58 -24.06 -7.79
C CYS A 179 -4.76 -25.57 -8.06
N SER A 180 -5.11 -26.31 -7.02
CA SER A 180 -5.51 -27.70 -7.10
C SER A 180 -6.94 -27.75 -7.60
#